data_5903117410d82128c290f6b53a370df5
#
_entry.id   5903117410d82128c290f6b53a370df5
#
_cell.length_a   1.000
_cell.length_b   1.000
_cell.length_c   1.000
_cell.angle_alpha   90.00
_cell.angle_beta   90.00
_cell.angle_gamma   90.00
#
_symmetry.space_group_name_H-M   'P 1'
#
loop_
_entity.id
_entity.type
_entity.pdbx_description
1 polymer ?
#
loop_
_entity_poly.entity_id
_entity_poly.type
_entity_poly.pdbx_seq_one_letter_code
_entity_poly.pdbx_strand_id
1 'polypeptide(L)'
;RTRGFLGYPYGILGYTQYAFPVLARTAAVTGVWGVSMLLAFPSALMAAMLRKGIRTYAVPAAAYAAVLAAALVYGVVTDRDYSECRTVRMALIQQNIDPWQGGTETYRESLRRLKEQSLKAVNDPSGKPDIVVWSETSFVPSVDWHTRYRTNKQYYELVKELTDFLKTQDVPYVFGNNEGVKGRDSKGRETRLDYIAALLVEKGQITDVYRKIHLVPFTEHFPYEKQLPFIYNFLVDWDTHFWEKGTEYT
;
A
#
# COMPACT_ATOMS: atom_id res chain seq x y z
N ARG A 1 9.73 7.20 10.73
CA ARG A 1 9.87 6.81 9.32
C ARG A 1 11.35 6.67 9.02
N THR A 2 11.84 5.46 8.81
CA THR A 2 13.20 5.23 8.35
C THR A 2 13.32 5.71 6.91
N ARG A 3 13.97 6.86 6.70
CA ARG A 3 14.27 7.39 5.36
C ARG A 3 15.52 6.74 4.73
N GLY A 4 16.00 5.63 5.29
CA GLY A 4 17.25 4.98 4.90
C GLY A 4 17.05 3.70 4.10
N PHE A 5 18.14 3.17 3.61
CA PHE A 5 18.30 1.91 2.90
C PHE A 5 17.61 0.70 3.58
N LEU A 6 17.53 0.70 4.91
CA LEU A 6 16.90 -0.36 5.71
C LEU A 6 15.42 -0.10 6.02
N GLY A 7 14.74 0.78 5.30
CA GLY A 7 13.32 1.11 5.47
C GLY A 7 12.34 -0.01 5.10
N TYR A 8 12.82 -1.25 5.04
CA TYR A 8 12.03 -2.44 4.73
C TYR A 8 11.18 -2.83 5.96
N PRO A 9 9.84 -2.74 5.89
CA PRO A 9 8.97 -2.85 7.07
C PRO A 9 8.60 -4.29 7.44
N TYR A 10 9.13 -5.30 6.77
CA TYR A 10 8.79 -6.69 7.02
C TYR A 10 9.60 -7.28 8.18
N GLY A 11 9.01 -8.22 8.91
CA GLY A 11 9.66 -8.91 10.02
C GLY A 11 9.80 -8.08 11.30
N ILE A 12 9.10 -6.96 11.43
CA ILE A 12 9.09 -6.13 12.64
C ILE A 12 8.31 -6.85 13.75
N LEU A 13 8.97 -7.11 14.88
CA LEU A 13 8.40 -7.86 16.00
C LEU A 13 7.09 -7.25 16.53
N GLY A 14 6.97 -5.92 16.53
CA GLY A 14 5.75 -5.23 16.98
C GLY A 14 4.50 -5.57 16.19
N TYR A 15 4.62 -5.99 14.93
CA TYR A 15 3.47 -6.40 14.12
C TYR A 15 2.80 -7.69 14.60
N THR A 16 3.51 -8.54 15.36
CA THR A 16 2.92 -9.74 15.95
C THR A 16 1.81 -9.43 16.96
N GLN A 17 1.73 -8.17 17.40
CA GLN A 17 0.76 -7.72 18.41
C GLN A 17 -0.56 -7.20 17.79
N TYR A 18 -0.81 -7.39 16.50
CA TYR A 18 -2.03 -6.94 15.83
C TYR A 18 -3.31 -7.48 16.49
N ALA A 19 -3.26 -8.70 17.04
CA ALA A 19 -4.38 -9.34 17.74
C ALA A 19 -4.50 -8.91 19.22
N PHE A 20 -3.57 -8.06 19.72
CA PHE A 20 -3.61 -7.53 21.08
C PHE A 20 -3.64 -6.00 21.08
N PRO A 21 -4.81 -5.40 20.80
CA PRO A 21 -4.97 -3.96 20.57
C PRO A 21 -4.48 -3.08 21.72
N VAL A 22 -4.65 -3.55 22.97
CA VAL A 22 -4.21 -2.80 24.16
C VAL A 22 -2.72 -2.46 24.10
N LEU A 23 -1.86 -3.41 23.70
CA LEU A 23 -0.43 -3.14 23.54
C LEU A 23 -0.14 -2.42 22.22
N ALA A 24 -0.82 -2.81 21.14
CA ALA A 24 -0.62 -2.24 19.83
C ALA A 24 -0.91 -0.72 19.78
N ARG A 25 -1.87 -0.21 20.58
CA ARG A 25 -2.19 1.23 20.67
C ARG A 25 -1.01 2.09 21.11
N THR A 26 -0.04 1.53 21.86
CA THR A 26 1.17 2.28 22.25
C THR A 26 2.01 2.70 21.02
N ALA A 27 1.80 2.08 19.87
CA ALA A 27 2.41 2.51 18.62
C ALA A 27 2.00 3.93 18.19
N ALA A 28 0.89 4.46 18.70
CA ALA A 28 0.48 5.86 18.45
C ALA A 28 1.50 6.87 19.02
N VAL A 29 2.21 6.52 20.10
CA VAL A 29 3.23 7.35 20.74
C VAL A 29 4.63 7.02 20.24
N THR A 30 4.98 5.73 20.23
CA THR A 30 6.36 5.26 20.04
C THR A 30 6.61 4.67 18.65
N GLY A 31 5.56 4.55 17.82
CA GLY A 31 5.59 3.75 16.60
C GLY A 31 5.71 2.25 16.89
N VAL A 32 5.69 1.45 15.84
CA VAL A 32 5.84 -0.02 15.92
C VAL A 32 7.18 -0.45 16.52
N TRP A 33 8.19 0.41 16.44
CA TRP A 33 9.53 0.14 17.00
C TRP A 33 9.54 0.14 18.53
N GLY A 34 8.76 1.02 19.17
CA GLY A 34 8.61 1.01 20.62
C GLY A 34 7.89 -0.25 21.11
N VAL A 35 6.87 -0.71 20.38
CA VAL A 35 6.22 -2.00 20.66
C VAL A 35 7.22 -3.14 20.51
N SER A 36 8.04 -3.13 19.45
CA SER A 36 9.10 -4.13 19.24
C SER A 36 10.11 -4.14 20.38
N MET A 37 10.50 -2.97 20.87
CA MET A 37 11.41 -2.84 22.02
C MET A 37 10.80 -3.42 23.29
N LEU A 38 9.52 -3.14 23.58
CA LEU A 38 8.80 -3.71 24.72
C LEU A 38 8.78 -5.24 24.67
N LEU A 39 8.66 -5.82 23.48
CA LEU A 39 8.63 -7.29 23.32
C LEU A 39 10.02 -7.93 23.40
N ALA A 40 11.05 -7.28 22.87
CA ALA A 40 12.40 -7.81 22.86
C ALA A 40 13.13 -7.69 24.22
N PHE A 41 12.87 -6.61 24.95
CA PHE A 41 13.56 -6.28 26.20
C PHE A 41 13.49 -7.38 27.28
N PRO A 42 12.34 -8.04 27.54
CA PRO A 42 12.25 -9.09 28.54
C PRO A 42 13.20 -10.26 28.27
N SER A 43 13.39 -10.63 27.01
CA SER A 43 14.30 -11.73 26.65
C SER A 43 15.74 -11.39 26.96
N ALA A 44 16.18 -10.16 26.65
CA ALA A 44 17.53 -9.69 27.01
C ALA A 44 17.72 -9.57 28.53
N LEU A 45 16.72 -9.07 29.24
CA LEU A 45 16.73 -8.95 30.70
C LEU A 45 16.81 -10.32 31.36
N MET A 46 16.00 -11.27 30.90
CA MET A 46 16.03 -12.65 31.43
C MET A 46 17.39 -13.34 31.21
N ALA A 47 17.95 -13.20 30.00
CA ALA A 47 19.28 -13.73 29.71
C ALA A 47 20.37 -13.11 30.60
N ALA A 48 20.28 -11.81 30.91
CA ALA A 48 21.20 -11.14 31.82
C ALA A 48 21.03 -11.61 33.28
N MET A 49 19.81 -11.80 33.74
CA MET A 49 19.49 -12.33 35.08
C MET A 49 20.02 -13.76 35.29
N LEU A 50 19.85 -14.62 34.26
CA LEU A 50 20.39 -15.99 34.32
C LEU A 50 21.92 -16.03 34.39
N ARG A 51 22.62 -15.08 33.76
CA ARG A 51 24.10 -15.03 33.74
C ARG A 51 24.71 -14.39 34.98
N LYS A 52 24.08 -13.36 35.55
CA LYS A 52 24.66 -12.52 36.62
C LYS A 52 23.83 -12.46 37.90
N GLY A 53 22.76 -13.24 37.98
CA GLY A 53 21.87 -13.32 39.12
C GLY A 53 20.73 -12.31 39.11
N ILE A 54 19.58 -12.72 39.62
CA ILE A 54 18.31 -11.96 39.60
C ILE A 54 18.44 -10.63 40.36
N ARG A 55 19.12 -10.64 41.51
CA ARG A 55 19.24 -9.45 42.37
C ARG A 55 19.93 -8.27 41.67
N THR A 56 20.89 -8.54 40.79
CA THR A 56 21.65 -7.52 40.05
C THR A 56 20.75 -6.73 39.09
N TYR A 57 19.69 -7.35 38.61
CA TYR A 57 18.78 -6.75 37.61
C TYR A 57 17.38 -6.45 38.14
N ALA A 58 17.20 -6.47 39.48
CA ALA A 58 15.89 -6.19 40.09
C ALA A 58 15.37 -4.79 39.75
N VAL A 59 16.25 -3.76 39.76
CA VAL A 59 15.86 -2.38 39.39
C VAL A 59 15.47 -2.27 37.91
N PRO A 60 16.29 -2.74 36.94
CA PRO A 60 15.85 -2.78 35.54
C PRO A 60 14.55 -3.56 35.30
N ALA A 61 14.36 -4.67 36.03
CA ALA A 61 13.13 -5.46 35.94
C ALA A 61 11.89 -4.68 36.43
N ALA A 62 12.01 -4.01 37.57
CA ALA A 62 10.96 -3.18 38.11
C ALA A 62 10.65 -1.98 37.19
N ALA A 63 11.68 -1.36 36.64
CA ALA A 63 11.50 -0.27 35.64
C ALA A 63 10.77 -0.76 34.39
N TYR A 64 11.17 -1.91 33.86
CA TYR A 64 10.47 -2.51 32.71
C TYR A 64 9.02 -2.83 33.06
N ALA A 65 8.75 -3.43 34.21
CA ALA A 65 7.39 -3.75 34.64
C ALA A 65 6.52 -2.48 34.75
N ALA A 66 7.08 -1.38 35.28
CA ALA A 66 6.40 -0.10 35.35
C ALA A 66 6.09 0.48 33.96
N VAL A 67 7.05 0.42 33.02
CA VAL A 67 6.84 0.87 31.62
C VAL A 67 5.80 0.02 30.93
N LEU A 68 5.84 -1.31 31.10
CA LEU A 68 4.83 -2.21 30.52
C LEU A 68 3.44 -1.93 31.10
N ALA A 69 3.32 -1.77 32.42
CA ALA A 69 2.07 -1.42 33.08
C ALA A 69 1.52 -0.08 32.55
N ALA A 70 2.37 0.96 32.42
CA ALA A 70 1.99 2.24 31.84
C ALA A 70 1.52 2.10 30.38
N ALA A 71 2.19 1.28 29.58
CA ALA A 71 1.81 1.00 28.20
C ALA A 71 0.44 0.30 28.13
N LEU A 72 0.18 -0.66 29.00
CA LEU A 72 -1.12 -1.35 29.07
C LEU A 72 -2.25 -0.41 29.53
N VAL A 73 -1.98 0.39 30.57
CA VAL A 73 -2.95 1.42 31.04
C VAL A 73 -3.24 2.42 29.91
N TYR A 74 -2.20 2.92 29.24
CA TYR A 74 -2.37 3.79 28.07
C TYR A 74 -3.27 3.15 27.02
N GLY A 75 -3.00 1.88 26.66
CA GLY A 75 -3.79 1.17 25.66
C GLY A 75 -5.25 0.95 26.02
N VAL A 76 -5.55 0.83 27.32
CA VAL A 76 -6.94 0.76 27.81
C VAL A 76 -7.62 2.14 27.77
N VAL A 77 -6.94 3.17 28.32
CA VAL A 77 -7.52 4.52 28.43
C VAL A 77 -7.70 5.19 27.07
N THR A 78 -6.87 4.86 26.09
CA THR A 78 -6.94 5.41 24.73
C THR A 78 -7.86 4.62 23.80
N ASP A 79 -8.59 3.64 24.31
CA ASP A 79 -9.64 2.98 23.56
C ASP A 79 -10.74 3.99 23.23
N ARG A 80 -11.01 4.12 21.93
CA ARG A 80 -12.04 5.06 21.45
C ARG A 80 -13.24 4.27 20.98
N ASP A 81 -14.38 4.64 21.49
CA ASP A 81 -15.67 4.21 20.93
C ASP A 81 -15.96 5.02 19.67
N TYR A 82 -16.15 4.32 18.56
CA TYR A 82 -16.51 4.90 17.27
C TYR A 82 -17.96 4.61 16.88
N SER A 83 -18.80 4.06 17.80
CA SER A 83 -20.18 3.68 17.53
C SER A 83 -21.05 4.86 17.03
N GLU A 84 -20.76 6.08 17.51
CA GLU A 84 -21.43 7.32 17.10
C GLU A 84 -20.81 7.99 15.86
N CYS A 85 -19.73 7.45 15.32
CA CYS A 85 -19.11 8.02 14.13
C CYS A 85 -19.92 7.66 12.87
N ARG A 86 -19.89 8.58 11.89
CA ARG A 86 -20.43 8.30 10.56
C ARG A 86 -19.73 7.08 9.96
N THR A 87 -20.51 6.08 9.61
CA THR A 87 -20.00 4.88 8.93
C THR A 87 -19.95 5.08 7.44
N VAL A 88 -18.93 4.49 6.79
CA VAL A 88 -18.79 4.42 5.33
C VAL A 88 -18.81 2.94 4.94
N ARG A 89 -19.72 2.55 4.08
CA ARG A 89 -19.82 1.20 3.54
C ARG A 89 -18.92 1.07 2.33
N MET A 90 -17.89 0.26 2.42
CA MET A 90 -16.95 0.01 1.32
C MET A 90 -17.15 -1.39 0.73
N ALA A 91 -17.20 -1.51 -0.59
CA ALA A 91 -17.10 -2.78 -1.28
C ALA A 91 -15.66 -3.02 -1.71
N LEU A 92 -15.00 -3.97 -1.07
CA LEU A 92 -13.62 -4.36 -1.41
C LEU A 92 -13.67 -5.51 -2.42
N ILE A 93 -13.22 -5.26 -3.63
CA ILE A 93 -13.27 -6.21 -4.75
C ILE A 93 -11.89 -6.78 -5.02
N GLN A 94 -11.80 -8.11 -5.06
CA GLN A 94 -10.59 -8.84 -5.40
C GLN A 94 -10.88 -9.86 -6.49
N GLN A 95 -10.27 -9.68 -7.66
CA GLN A 95 -10.45 -10.54 -8.84
C GLN A 95 -9.76 -11.89 -8.73
N ASN A 96 -8.79 -12.05 -7.82
CA ASN A 96 -8.00 -13.27 -7.61
C ASN A 96 -7.36 -13.81 -8.91
N ILE A 97 -6.69 -12.91 -9.63
CA ILE A 97 -5.89 -13.21 -10.83
C ILE A 97 -4.49 -12.66 -10.57
N ASP A 98 -3.47 -13.42 -10.93
CA ASP A 98 -2.08 -12.99 -10.86
C ASP A 98 -1.80 -11.97 -12.00
N PRO A 99 -1.54 -10.69 -11.68
CA PRO A 99 -1.28 -9.67 -12.69
C PRO A 99 0.06 -9.88 -13.43
N TRP A 100 0.96 -10.66 -12.86
CA TRP A 100 2.27 -10.97 -13.44
C TRP A 100 2.22 -11.99 -14.57
N GLN A 101 1.13 -12.73 -14.71
CA GLN A 101 0.94 -13.61 -15.86
C GLN A 101 0.89 -12.85 -17.19
N GLY A 102 0.52 -11.56 -17.13
CA GLY A 102 0.48 -10.69 -18.30
C GLY A 102 -0.49 -11.12 -19.39
N GLY A 103 -0.49 -10.35 -20.48
CA GLY A 103 -1.27 -10.66 -21.67
C GLY A 103 -2.70 -10.12 -21.66
N THR A 104 -3.20 -9.77 -22.83
CA THR A 104 -4.51 -9.11 -23.03
C THR A 104 -5.68 -9.96 -22.54
N GLU A 105 -5.59 -11.28 -22.68
CA GLU A 105 -6.66 -12.19 -22.23
C GLU A 105 -6.75 -12.25 -20.71
N THR A 106 -5.61 -12.25 -20.01
CA THR A 106 -5.56 -12.19 -18.54
C THR A 106 -6.17 -10.88 -18.05
N TYR A 107 -5.87 -9.75 -18.72
CA TYR A 107 -6.43 -8.44 -18.37
C TYR A 107 -7.93 -8.34 -18.66
N ARG A 108 -8.39 -9.00 -19.72
CA ARG A 108 -9.82 -9.09 -20.06
C ARG A 108 -10.58 -9.89 -19.01
N GLU A 109 -10.05 -11.03 -18.61
CA GLU A 109 -10.65 -11.87 -17.58
C GLU A 109 -10.65 -11.13 -16.20
N SER A 110 -9.57 -10.42 -15.88
CA SER A 110 -9.52 -9.56 -14.68
C SER A 110 -10.63 -8.51 -14.71
N LEU A 111 -10.76 -7.78 -15.79
CA LEU A 111 -11.81 -6.76 -15.96
C LEU A 111 -13.22 -7.36 -15.87
N ARG A 112 -13.45 -8.53 -16.48
CA ARG A 112 -14.73 -9.23 -16.38
C ARG A 112 -15.09 -9.54 -14.93
N ARG A 113 -14.17 -10.13 -14.15
CA ARG A 113 -14.39 -10.46 -12.73
C ARG A 113 -14.59 -9.21 -11.87
N LEU A 114 -13.80 -8.18 -12.10
CA LEU A 114 -13.95 -6.89 -11.40
C LEU A 114 -15.35 -6.31 -11.61
N LYS A 115 -15.83 -6.29 -12.85
CA LYS A 115 -17.18 -5.81 -13.20
C LYS A 115 -18.27 -6.65 -12.54
N GLU A 116 -18.19 -7.98 -12.65
CA GLU A 116 -19.17 -8.90 -12.06
C GLU A 116 -19.26 -8.75 -10.54
N GLN A 117 -18.12 -8.75 -9.85
CA GLN A 117 -18.08 -8.63 -8.40
C GLN A 117 -18.53 -7.24 -7.94
N SER A 118 -18.17 -6.18 -8.68
CA SER A 118 -18.63 -4.83 -8.39
C SER A 118 -20.14 -4.71 -8.52
N LEU A 119 -20.73 -5.22 -9.61
CA LEU A 119 -22.18 -5.23 -9.78
C LEU A 119 -22.91 -6.04 -8.71
N LYS A 120 -22.34 -7.17 -8.30
CA LYS A 120 -22.86 -7.97 -7.19
C LYS A 120 -22.87 -7.17 -5.87
N ALA A 121 -21.79 -6.44 -5.59
CA ALA A 121 -21.67 -5.63 -4.37
C ALA A 121 -22.58 -4.39 -4.40
N VAL A 122 -22.69 -3.70 -5.54
CA VAL A 122 -23.55 -2.51 -5.68
C VAL A 122 -25.04 -2.86 -5.60
N ASN A 123 -25.43 -4.07 -6.03
CA ASN A 123 -26.80 -4.55 -6.00
C ASN A 123 -27.10 -5.46 -4.79
N ASP A 124 -26.23 -5.47 -3.77
CA ASP A 124 -26.42 -6.31 -2.59
C ASP A 124 -27.68 -5.87 -1.81
N PRO A 125 -28.60 -6.79 -1.49
CA PRO A 125 -29.82 -6.45 -0.74
C PRO A 125 -29.55 -5.92 0.67
N SER A 126 -28.38 -6.17 1.25
CA SER A 126 -27.99 -5.64 2.58
C SER A 126 -27.69 -4.15 2.56
N GLY A 127 -27.58 -3.54 1.37
CA GLY A 127 -27.40 -2.11 1.14
C GLY A 127 -26.26 -1.78 0.20
N LYS A 128 -26.46 -0.70 -0.53
CA LYS A 128 -25.50 -0.18 -1.50
C LYS A 128 -24.25 0.37 -0.81
N PRO A 129 -23.05 0.11 -1.35
CA PRO A 129 -21.83 0.72 -0.83
C PRO A 129 -21.75 2.22 -1.19
N ASP A 130 -21.08 2.98 -0.32
CA ASP A 130 -20.74 4.38 -0.58
C ASP A 130 -19.57 4.51 -1.57
N ILE A 131 -18.70 3.48 -1.64
CA ILE A 131 -17.53 3.45 -2.51
C ILE A 131 -17.13 2.00 -2.82
N VAL A 132 -16.65 1.77 -4.04
CA VAL A 132 -16.08 0.48 -4.48
C VAL A 132 -14.58 0.63 -4.59
N VAL A 133 -13.84 -0.29 -3.97
CA VAL A 133 -12.37 -0.29 -3.96
C VAL A 133 -11.86 -1.58 -4.58
N TRP A 134 -11.03 -1.47 -5.62
CA TRP A 134 -10.32 -2.59 -6.20
C TRP A 134 -8.89 -2.66 -5.66
N SER A 135 -8.33 -3.86 -5.65
CA SER A 135 -6.96 -4.07 -5.18
C SER A 135 -5.92 -3.39 -6.07
N GLU A 136 -4.71 -3.20 -5.53
CA GLU A 136 -3.54 -2.73 -6.29
C GLU A 136 -3.30 -3.65 -7.51
N THR A 137 -2.94 -3.05 -8.64
CA THR A 137 -2.64 -3.75 -9.91
C THR A 137 -3.79 -4.66 -10.41
N SER A 138 -5.03 -4.37 -10.01
CA SER A 138 -6.20 -5.14 -10.45
C SER A 138 -6.53 -4.92 -11.92
N PHE A 139 -6.18 -3.75 -12.47
CA PHE A 139 -6.31 -3.40 -13.88
C PHE A 139 -4.98 -2.81 -14.39
N VAL A 140 -4.26 -3.58 -15.21
CA VAL A 140 -2.88 -3.27 -15.64
C VAL A 140 -2.78 -2.17 -16.72
N PRO A 141 -3.63 -2.15 -17.79
CA PRO A 141 -3.52 -1.11 -18.81
C PRO A 141 -3.71 0.29 -18.22
N SER A 142 -2.77 1.21 -18.50
CA SER A 142 -2.85 2.59 -18.03
C SER A 142 -4.06 3.32 -18.62
N VAL A 143 -5.01 3.68 -17.75
CA VAL A 143 -6.30 4.26 -18.18
C VAL A 143 -6.09 5.59 -18.91
N ASP A 144 -5.36 6.53 -18.28
CA ASP A 144 -5.14 7.84 -18.85
C ASP A 144 -4.28 7.79 -20.13
N TRP A 145 -3.18 7.03 -20.09
CA TRP A 145 -2.29 6.91 -21.25
C TRP A 145 -3.00 6.38 -22.49
N HIS A 146 -3.70 5.24 -22.37
CA HIS A 146 -4.35 4.64 -23.54
C HIS A 146 -5.58 5.40 -24.00
N THR A 147 -6.25 6.14 -23.13
CA THR A 147 -7.31 7.07 -23.53
C THR A 147 -6.77 8.19 -24.40
N ARG A 148 -5.62 8.80 -24.02
CA ARG A 148 -5.03 9.94 -24.71
C ARG A 148 -4.28 9.55 -25.97
N TYR A 149 -3.41 8.55 -25.90
CA TYR A 149 -2.44 8.29 -26.97
C TYR A 149 -2.75 7.09 -27.84
N ARG A 150 -3.60 6.15 -27.37
CA ARG A 150 -4.04 4.95 -28.10
C ARG A 150 -2.90 4.14 -28.73
N THR A 151 -1.77 4.10 -28.07
CA THR A 151 -0.53 3.46 -28.57
C THR A 151 -0.66 1.95 -28.78
N ASN A 152 -1.59 1.31 -28.05
CA ASN A 152 -1.90 -0.11 -28.20
C ASN A 152 -3.43 -0.27 -28.32
N LYS A 153 -3.89 -0.82 -29.46
CA LYS A 153 -5.32 -0.97 -29.77
C LYS A 153 -6.04 -1.86 -28.75
N GLN A 154 -5.44 -2.99 -28.38
CA GLN A 154 -6.06 -3.95 -27.45
C GLN A 154 -6.22 -3.33 -26.05
N TYR A 155 -5.20 -2.62 -25.57
CA TYR A 155 -5.27 -1.94 -24.28
C TYR A 155 -6.25 -0.77 -24.31
N TYR A 156 -6.33 -0.04 -25.43
CA TYR A 156 -7.34 1.00 -25.61
C TYR A 156 -8.76 0.43 -25.54
N GLU A 157 -9.02 -0.72 -26.19
CA GLU A 157 -10.32 -1.38 -26.14
C GLU A 157 -10.70 -1.79 -24.70
N LEU A 158 -9.77 -2.36 -23.95
CA LEU A 158 -9.98 -2.69 -22.53
C LEU A 158 -10.25 -1.45 -21.66
N VAL A 159 -9.47 -0.39 -21.85
CA VAL A 159 -9.67 0.89 -21.15
C VAL A 159 -11.01 1.50 -21.49
N LYS A 160 -11.41 1.45 -22.77
CA LYS A 160 -12.73 1.91 -23.22
C LYS A 160 -13.85 1.10 -22.56
N GLU A 161 -13.74 -0.23 -22.53
CA GLU A 161 -14.70 -1.10 -21.86
C GLU A 161 -14.84 -0.80 -20.37
N LEU A 162 -13.71 -0.59 -19.68
CA LEU A 162 -13.67 -0.18 -18.27
C LEU A 162 -14.38 1.18 -18.09
N THR A 163 -14.00 2.17 -18.88
CA THR A 163 -14.55 3.53 -18.76
C THR A 163 -16.06 3.55 -19.06
N ASP A 164 -16.50 2.80 -20.07
CA ASP A 164 -17.92 2.70 -20.40
C ASP A 164 -18.71 2.00 -19.28
N PHE A 165 -18.15 0.99 -18.63
CA PHE A 165 -18.72 0.38 -17.43
C PHE A 165 -18.82 1.40 -16.28
N LEU A 166 -17.72 2.13 -15.97
CA LEU A 166 -17.69 3.09 -14.88
C LEU A 166 -18.66 4.27 -15.09
N LYS A 167 -18.94 4.66 -16.34
CA LYS A 167 -19.97 5.68 -16.66
C LYS A 167 -21.38 5.26 -16.25
N THR A 168 -21.66 3.97 -16.21
CA THR A 168 -22.97 3.45 -15.79
C THR A 168 -23.13 3.35 -14.28
N GLN A 169 -22.04 3.57 -13.52
CA GLN A 169 -22.05 3.45 -12.07
C GLN A 169 -22.37 4.79 -11.41
N ASP A 170 -23.15 4.74 -10.36
CA ASP A 170 -23.55 5.91 -9.56
C ASP A 170 -22.85 5.97 -8.19
N VAL A 171 -21.89 5.06 -7.96
CA VAL A 171 -20.98 5.06 -6.82
C VAL A 171 -19.56 5.36 -7.29
N PRO A 172 -18.72 6.04 -6.50
CA PRO A 172 -17.31 6.23 -6.81
C PRO A 172 -16.52 4.93 -6.74
N TYR A 173 -15.47 4.85 -7.55
CA TYR A 173 -14.51 3.75 -7.59
C TYR A 173 -13.12 4.25 -7.26
N VAL A 174 -12.39 3.51 -6.41
CA VAL A 174 -10.95 3.70 -6.19
C VAL A 174 -10.22 2.43 -6.60
N PHE A 175 -9.19 2.57 -7.42
CA PHE A 175 -8.36 1.42 -7.80
C PHE A 175 -6.93 1.82 -8.17
N GLY A 176 -6.01 0.86 -7.94
CA GLY A 176 -4.62 1.01 -8.36
C GLY A 176 -4.48 0.90 -9.88
N ASN A 177 -3.68 1.78 -10.46
CA ASN A 177 -3.37 1.80 -11.89
C ASN A 177 -1.98 2.38 -12.14
N ASN A 178 -1.37 2.05 -13.27
CA ASN A 178 -0.15 2.70 -13.71
C ASN A 178 -0.49 3.97 -14.48
N GLU A 179 -0.12 5.12 -13.94
CA GLU A 179 -0.27 6.39 -14.64
C GLU A 179 0.98 6.67 -15.48
N GLY A 180 0.80 6.77 -16.80
CA GLY A 180 1.87 7.13 -17.72
C GLY A 180 1.78 8.59 -18.14
N VAL A 181 2.88 9.34 -18.00
CA VAL A 181 2.97 10.72 -18.48
C VAL A 181 4.15 10.89 -19.44
N LYS A 182 4.04 11.82 -20.39
CA LYS A 182 5.18 12.20 -21.21
C LYS A 182 6.19 12.97 -20.37
N GLY A 183 7.45 12.58 -20.43
CA GLY A 183 8.55 13.23 -19.73
C GLY A 183 9.86 13.05 -20.46
N ARG A 184 10.96 13.24 -19.74
CA ARG A 184 12.31 13.04 -20.28
C ARG A 184 13.10 12.15 -19.34
N ASP A 185 13.88 11.24 -19.93
CA ASP A 185 14.81 10.40 -19.17
C ASP A 185 16.02 11.20 -18.64
N SER A 186 16.88 10.55 -17.90
CA SER A 186 18.13 11.15 -17.39
C SER A 186 19.09 11.66 -18.48
N LYS A 187 18.89 11.22 -19.72
CA LYS A 187 19.65 11.64 -20.92
C LYS A 187 18.94 12.74 -21.71
N GLY A 188 17.82 13.27 -21.21
CA GLY A 188 17.01 14.32 -21.85
C GLY A 188 16.15 13.88 -23.03
N ARG A 189 16.05 12.57 -23.34
CA ARG A 189 15.23 12.02 -24.42
C ARG A 189 13.78 11.93 -23.98
N GLU A 190 12.86 12.24 -24.88
CA GLU A 190 11.43 12.06 -24.61
C GLU A 190 11.12 10.59 -24.35
N THR A 191 10.44 10.34 -23.24
CA THR A 191 10.04 9.00 -22.83
C THR A 191 8.70 9.06 -22.08
N ARG A 192 8.14 7.88 -21.82
CA ARG A 192 7.03 7.73 -20.90
C ARG A 192 7.61 7.53 -19.50
N LEU A 193 7.14 8.33 -18.55
CA LEU A 193 7.37 8.17 -17.13
C LEU A 193 6.16 7.48 -16.54
N ASP A 194 6.39 6.41 -15.78
CA ASP A 194 5.34 5.60 -15.19
C ASP A 194 5.31 5.76 -13.66
N TYR A 195 4.11 5.98 -13.12
CA TYR A 195 3.85 6.09 -11.69
C TYR A 195 2.92 4.97 -11.25
N ILE A 196 3.20 4.39 -10.09
CA ILE A 196 2.20 3.59 -9.39
C ILE A 196 1.20 4.58 -8.77
N ALA A 197 -0.05 4.50 -9.18
CA ALA A 197 -1.07 5.45 -8.77
C ALA A 197 -2.33 4.76 -8.24
N ALA A 198 -3.10 5.49 -7.44
CA ALA A 198 -4.49 5.18 -7.14
C ALA A 198 -5.37 6.23 -7.81
N LEU A 199 -6.38 5.77 -8.52
CA LEU A 199 -7.33 6.63 -9.23
C LEU A 199 -8.65 6.66 -8.48
N LEU A 200 -9.19 7.85 -8.25
CA LEU A 200 -10.59 8.05 -7.89
C LEU A 200 -11.38 8.33 -9.18
N VAL A 201 -12.40 7.54 -9.42
CA VAL A 201 -13.22 7.64 -10.64
C VAL A 201 -14.69 7.77 -10.27
N GLU A 202 -15.31 8.82 -10.75
CA GLU A 202 -16.73 9.08 -10.60
C GLU A 202 -17.38 9.19 -11.97
N LYS A 203 -18.43 8.39 -12.21
CA LYS A 203 -19.18 8.39 -13.50
C LYS A 203 -18.27 8.26 -14.73
N GLY A 204 -17.23 7.44 -14.62
CA GLY A 204 -16.26 7.20 -15.70
C GLY A 204 -15.25 8.32 -15.95
N GLN A 205 -15.17 9.33 -15.07
CA GLN A 205 -14.16 10.39 -15.10
C GLN A 205 -13.20 10.23 -13.95
N ILE A 206 -11.91 10.32 -14.22
CA ILE A 206 -10.88 10.38 -13.18
C ILE A 206 -10.99 11.76 -12.53
N THR A 207 -11.39 11.79 -11.25
CA THR A 207 -11.57 13.03 -10.47
C THR A 207 -10.38 13.34 -9.61
N ASP A 208 -9.61 12.31 -9.22
CA ASP A 208 -8.38 12.49 -8.45
C ASP A 208 -7.37 11.37 -8.73
N VAL A 209 -6.06 11.68 -8.55
CA VAL A 209 -4.95 10.76 -8.77
C VAL A 209 -3.92 10.92 -7.66
N TYR A 210 -3.75 9.88 -6.86
CA TYR A 210 -2.63 9.80 -5.93
C TYR A 210 -1.48 8.99 -6.54
N ARG A 211 -0.28 9.57 -6.61
CA ARG A 211 0.95 8.89 -7.03
C ARG A 211 1.73 8.39 -5.83
N LYS A 212 2.09 7.12 -5.83
CA LYS A 212 2.84 6.49 -4.72
C LYS A 212 4.15 7.22 -4.45
N ILE A 213 4.30 7.75 -3.24
CA ILE A 213 5.46 8.55 -2.82
C ILE A 213 6.59 7.65 -2.30
N HIS A 214 6.24 6.59 -1.57
CA HIS A 214 7.19 5.68 -0.94
C HIS A 214 7.27 4.37 -1.73
N LEU A 215 8.14 4.33 -2.73
CA LEU A 215 8.39 3.15 -3.56
C LEU A 215 9.22 2.12 -2.80
N VAL A 216 8.98 0.83 -3.10
CA VAL A 216 9.75 -0.29 -2.52
C VAL A 216 11.17 -0.27 -3.11
N PRO A 217 12.21 -0.15 -2.26
CA PRO A 217 13.60 -0.14 -2.73
C PRO A 217 13.95 -1.42 -3.50
N PHE A 218 14.71 -1.27 -4.58
CA PHE A 218 15.21 -2.34 -5.47
C PHE A 218 14.15 -3.12 -6.25
N THR A 219 12.87 -2.89 -6.02
CA THR A 219 11.76 -3.51 -6.76
C THR A 219 11.04 -2.48 -7.61
N GLU A 220 10.60 -1.39 -6.98
CA GLU A 220 9.87 -0.33 -7.65
C GLU A 220 10.78 0.89 -7.97
N HIS A 221 11.89 1.00 -7.26
CA HIS A 221 12.81 2.12 -7.37
C HIS A 221 14.23 1.68 -6.99
N PHE A 222 15.23 2.14 -7.76
CA PHE A 222 16.64 1.97 -7.42
C PHE A 222 17.13 3.18 -6.61
N PRO A 223 17.39 3.05 -5.29
CA PRO A 223 17.66 4.21 -4.42
C PRO A 223 18.99 4.89 -4.67
N TYR A 224 19.92 4.25 -5.38
CA TYR A 224 21.29 4.73 -5.65
C TYR A 224 21.55 5.04 -7.13
N GLU A 225 20.52 5.38 -7.90
CA GLU A 225 20.63 5.69 -9.32
C GLU A 225 21.73 6.73 -9.61
N LYS A 226 21.80 7.80 -8.81
CA LYS A 226 22.79 8.87 -8.98
C LYS A 226 24.21 8.47 -8.54
N GLN A 227 24.35 7.61 -7.54
CA GLN A 227 25.63 7.16 -6.98
C GLN A 227 26.22 5.97 -7.75
N LEU A 228 25.36 5.11 -8.27
CA LEU A 228 25.73 3.86 -8.94
C LEU A 228 25.02 3.74 -10.31
N PRO A 229 25.21 4.73 -11.20
CA PRO A 229 24.49 4.77 -12.48
C PRO A 229 24.79 3.56 -13.39
N PHE A 230 25.96 2.94 -13.25
CA PHE A 230 26.31 1.75 -14.01
C PHE A 230 25.46 0.53 -13.62
N ILE A 231 25.15 0.37 -12.32
CA ILE A 231 24.26 -0.70 -11.84
C ILE A 231 22.82 -0.42 -12.28
N TYR A 232 22.37 0.81 -12.15
CA TYR A 232 21.03 1.22 -12.59
C TYR A 232 20.83 0.93 -14.08
N ASN A 233 21.76 1.37 -14.93
CA ASN A 233 21.69 1.14 -16.37
C ASN A 233 21.72 -0.36 -16.70
N PHE A 234 22.57 -1.13 -16.03
CA PHE A 234 22.62 -2.59 -16.20
C PHE A 234 21.29 -3.25 -15.88
N LEU A 235 20.61 -2.85 -14.79
CA LEU A 235 19.30 -3.38 -14.41
C LEU A 235 18.21 -3.00 -15.42
N VAL A 236 18.22 -1.75 -15.89
CA VAL A 236 17.27 -1.28 -16.92
C VAL A 236 17.50 -2.00 -18.26
N ASP A 237 18.77 -2.23 -18.64
CA ASP A 237 19.12 -2.98 -19.86
C ASP A 237 18.71 -4.46 -19.77
N TRP A 238 18.52 -5.00 -18.55
CA TRP A 238 18.00 -6.35 -18.26
C TRP A 238 16.47 -6.36 -18.06
N ASP A 239 15.76 -5.39 -18.66
CA ASP A 239 14.30 -5.28 -18.65
C ASP A 239 13.67 -5.03 -17.26
N THR A 240 14.46 -4.46 -16.33
CA THR A 240 13.91 -4.03 -15.04
C THR A 240 13.23 -2.69 -15.22
N HIS A 241 11.92 -2.65 -14.94
CA HIS A 241 11.14 -1.41 -14.95
C HIS A 241 11.11 -0.77 -13.57
N PHE A 242 11.52 0.51 -13.50
CA PHE A 242 11.43 1.33 -12.31
C PHE A 242 10.36 2.42 -12.49
N TRP A 243 9.65 2.73 -11.41
CA TRP A 243 8.61 3.76 -11.37
C TRP A 243 9.13 5.07 -10.83
N GLU A 244 8.50 6.15 -11.26
CA GLU A 244 8.75 7.48 -10.74
C GLU A 244 8.05 7.69 -9.39
N LYS A 245 8.62 8.56 -8.55
CA LYS A 245 8.06 8.89 -7.24
C LYS A 245 7.03 9.99 -7.34
N GLY A 246 5.88 9.80 -6.71
CA GLY A 246 4.96 10.88 -6.42
C GLY A 246 5.57 11.91 -5.45
N THR A 247 5.13 13.16 -5.56
CA THR A 247 5.63 14.28 -4.75
C THR A 247 4.55 14.93 -3.91
N GLU A 248 3.28 14.66 -4.20
CA GLU A 248 2.14 15.34 -3.60
C GLU A 248 1.31 14.37 -2.76
N TYR A 249 0.81 14.88 -1.63
CA TYR A 249 -0.24 14.23 -0.83
C TYR A 249 -1.57 14.86 -1.26
N THR A 250 -2.38 14.08 -1.96
CA THR A 250 -3.75 14.44 -2.36
C THR A 250 -4.75 13.96 -1.34
#